data_39c9503325cb4bf74bac20780c4df42f
#
_entry.id   39c9503325cb4bf74bac20780c4df42f
#
_cell.length_a   1.000
_cell.length_b   1.000
_cell.length_c   1.000
_cell.angle_alpha   90.00
_cell.angle_beta   90.00
_cell.angle_gamma   90.00
#
_symmetry.space_group_name_H-M   'P 1'
#
loop_
_entity.id
_entity.type
_entity.pdbx_description
1 polymer ?
#
loop_
_entity_poly.entity_id
_entity_poly.type
_entity_poly.pdbx_seq_one_letter_code
_entity_poly.pdbx_strand_id
1 'polypeptide(L)'
;MKRREFLKASIAVPALAGLSCASTQNQGGTAARSGGAREYYELREYHLKSEAERGLVDGYLSKALIPSLNRRGCEPVGVFAQQERPGAPAPGEVNDPRSVLVLIPYSALSAFPSVLAGLDADAEYLAAGAEYLQSPLTRPAFQRIDSWLLQAFAGMPKVELPPYCRARKPRLFELRTYESHSEAKARKKVEMFNRGEIQLMREVGLGPIFYGQGLIGGNLPSLTYLLSAESTDAHEQHWRAFRAHPAWERMKNDPQYADTVSKISHRFLVPAPYSQI
;
A
#
# COMPACT_ATOMS: atom_id res chain seq x y z
N MET A 1 0.45 -34.77 44.57
CA MET A 1 1.69 -35.50 44.91
C MET A 1 2.33 -35.92 43.57
N LYS A 2 3.52 -35.62 43.18
CA LYS A 2 4.82 -35.28 43.71
C LYS A 2 5.54 -34.28 42.79
N ARG A 3 6.18 -33.30 43.40
CA ARG A 3 7.26 -32.42 42.82
C ARG A 3 8.59 -33.19 42.70
N ARG A 4 9.52 -32.58 41.87
CA ARG A 4 10.98 -32.73 41.85
C ARG A 4 11.49 -33.51 40.62
N GLU A 5 12.58 -33.11 39.91
CA GLU A 5 13.72 -32.25 40.23
C GLU A 5 14.36 -31.80 38.91
N PHE A 6 14.81 -30.55 38.80
CA PHE A 6 15.65 -30.09 37.72
C PHE A 6 17.12 -30.08 38.17
N LEU A 7 17.93 -30.87 37.51
CA LEU A 7 19.35 -30.97 37.66
C LEU A 7 20.07 -29.68 37.20
N LYS A 8 20.93 -29.18 38.06
CA LYS A 8 21.94 -28.16 37.73
C LYS A 8 23.09 -28.83 36.98
N ALA A 9 23.40 -28.33 35.78
CA ALA A 9 24.67 -28.64 35.10
C ALA A 9 25.52 -27.37 35.05
N SER A 10 26.65 -27.46 35.73
CA SER A 10 27.66 -26.40 35.76
C SER A 10 28.45 -26.37 34.47
N ILE A 11 28.67 -25.18 33.94
CA ILE A 11 29.46 -24.92 32.72
C ILE A 11 30.89 -24.66 33.14
N ALA A 12 31.79 -25.49 32.65
CA ALA A 12 33.23 -25.23 32.66
C ALA A 12 33.63 -24.49 31.39
N VAL A 13 34.30 -23.36 31.55
CA VAL A 13 34.92 -22.57 30.49
C VAL A 13 36.33 -23.07 30.28
N PRO A 14 36.80 -23.35 29.09
CA PRO A 14 38.22 -23.29 28.76
C PRO A 14 38.54 -22.03 27.97
N ALA A 15 39.48 -21.27 28.45
CA ALA A 15 40.13 -20.17 27.74
C ALA A 15 41.25 -20.71 26.84
N LEU A 16 41.54 -19.92 25.79
CA LEU A 16 42.78 -19.82 25.02
C LEU A 16 42.91 -20.59 23.71
N ALA A 17 43.03 -19.87 22.59
CA ALA A 17 44.35 -19.53 22.05
C ALA A 17 44.13 -18.73 20.75
N GLY A 18 44.85 -17.63 20.60
CA GLY A 18 44.84 -16.81 19.39
C GLY A 18 45.43 -17.55 18.20
N LEU A 19 44.72 -17.46 17.09
CA LEU A 19 45.26 -17.73 15.76
C LEU A 19 44.90 -16.54 14.87
N SER A 20 45.95 -15.81 14.55
CA SER A 20 45.99 -14.78 13.53
C SER A 20 45.62 -15.41 12.18
N CYS A 21 44.48 -15.09 11.62
CA CYS A 21 44.15 -15.44 10.24
C CYS A 21 44.21 -14.20 9.37
N ALA A 22 45.08 -14.28 8.40
CA ALA A 22 45.30 -13.30 7.35
C ALA A 22 44.00 -12.94 6.63
N SER A 23 43.79 -11.65 6.48
CA SER A 23 42.74 -11.05 5.67
C SER A 23 43.00 -11.35 4.19
N THR A 24 42.25 -12.29 3.65
CA THR A 24 42.07 -12.39 2.19
C THR A 24 40.97 -11.38 1.78
N GLN A 25 41.38 -10.28 1.22
CA GLN A 25 40.47 -9.36 0.54
C GLN A 25 39.87 -10.06 -0.67
N ASN A 26 38.65 -10.52 -0.53
CA ASN A 26 37.84 -10.93 -1.68
C ASN A 26 37.12 -9.68 -2.20
N GLN A 27 37.71 -9.02 -3.20
CA GLN A 27 37.09 -7.94 -3.98
C GLN A 27 36.05 -8.58 -4.92
N GLY A 28 34.90 -8.90 -4.39
CA GLY A 28 33.70 -9.20 -5.16
C GLY A 28 32.75 -8.01 -5.08
N GLY A 29 33.04 -6.97 -5.86
CA GLY A 29 32.18 -5.79 -5.94
C GLY A 29 30.85 -6.12 -6.62
N THR A 30 29.84 -6.50 -5.84
CA THR A 30 28.47 -6.26 -6.22
C THR A 30 28.15 -4.83 -5.81
N ALA A 31 28.17 -3.92 -6.80
CA ALA A 31 27.64 -2.57 -6.63
C ALA A 31 26.21 -2.69 -6.08
N ALA A 32 26.04 -2.46 -4.79
CA ALA A 32 24.74 -2.17 -4.21
C ALA A 32 24.25 -0.91 -4.92
N ARG A 33 23.33 -1.06 -5.88
CA ARG A 33 22.58 0.05 -6.42
C ARG A 33 22.00 0.77 -5.21
N SER A 34 22.38 2.03 -5.03
CA SER A 34 21.80 2.97 -4.08
C SER A 34 20.32 3.17 -4.44
N GLY A 35 19.48 2.23 -4.04
CA GLY A 35 18.05 2.39 -4.07
C GLY A 35 17.72 3.49 -3.07
N GLY A 36 17.24 4.64 -3.53
CA GLY A 36 16.73 5.70 -2.65
C GLY A 36 15.75 5.13 -1.63
N ALA A 37 15.62 5.76 -0.47
CA ALA A 37 14.71 5.33 0.58
C ALA A 37 13.29 5.16 -0.01
N ARG A 38 12.72 3.96 0.20
CA ARG A 38 11.36 3.62 -0.28
C ARG A 38 10.35 3.94 0.79
N GLU A 39 9.23 4.51 0.38
CA GLU A 39 8.08 4.72 1.25
C GLU A 39 7.43 3.40 1.65
N TYR A 40 6.67 3.48 2.72
CA TYR A 40 5.72 2.47 3.16
C TYR A 40 4.32 3.05 3.10
N TYR A 41 3.35 2.23 2.79
CA TYR A 41 1.96 2.67 2.65
C TYR A 41 1.07 1.89 3.59
N GLU A 42 0.26 2.59 4.36
CA GLU A 42 -0.93 1.99 4.94
C GLU A 42 -2.09 2.23 3.96
N LEU A 43 -2.70 1.14 3.51
CA LEU A 43 -3.99 1.18 2.84
C LEU A 43 -5.04 0.76 3.88
N ARG A 44 -5.86 1.70 4.30
CA ARG A 44 -6.88 1.51 5.34
C ARG A 44 -8.26 1.55 4.71
N GLU A 45 -9.12 0.59 5.06
CA GLU A 45 -10.50 0.53 4.58
C GLU A 45 -11.47 0.59 5.76
N TYR A 46 -12.32 1.62 5.77
CA TYR A 46 -13.42 1.75 6.71
C TYR A 46 -14.67 1.13 6.09
N HIS A 47 -15.29 0.17 6.78
CA HIS A 47 -16.57 -0.42 6.41
C HIS A 47 -17.70 0.26 7.18
N LEU A 48 -18.68 0.79 6.46
CA LEU A 48 -19.74 1.63 7.00
C LEU A 48 -21.13 0.99 6.79
N LYS A 49 -22.09 1.32 7.66
CA LYS A 49 -23.49 0.89 7.54
C LYS A 49 -24.37 1.92 6.89
N SER A 50 -24.05 3.20 7.07
CA SER A 50 -24.95 4.31 6.79
C SER A 50 -24.21 5.57 6.35
N GLU A 51 -24.97 6.49 5.75
CA GLU A 51 -24.50 7.84 5.42
C GLU A 51 -24.13 8.65 6.68
N ALA A 52 -24.77 8.38 7.84
CA ALA A 52 -24.40 9.05 9.08
C ALA A 52 -23.00 8.64 9.54
N GLU A 53 -22.63 7.35 9.45
CA GLU A 53 -21.27 6.89 9.71
C GLU A 53 -20.30 7.48 8.69
N ARG A 54 -20.71 7.58 7.42
CA ARG A 54 -19.92 8.21 6.36
C ARG A 54 -19.60 9.67 6.70
N GLY A 55 -20.59 10.47 7.07
CA GLY A 55 -20.38 11.86 7.47
C GLY A 55 -19.45 12.02 8.66
N LEU A 56 -19.54 11.11 9.64
CA LEU A 56 -18.67 11.11 10.82
C LEU A 56 -17.22 10.75 10.46
N VAL A 57 -17.01 9.74 9.63
CA VAL A 57 -15.67 9.35 9.13
C VAL A 57 -15.09 10.46 8.26
N ASP A 58 -15.84 11.04 7.32
CA ASP A 58 -15.38 12.14 6.47
C ASP A 58 -15.00 13.38 7.31
N GLY A 59 -15.78 13.71 8.34
CA GLY A 59 -15.45 14.77 9.29
C GLY A 59 -14.15 14.52 10.04
N TYR A 60 -13.97 13.32 10.55
CA TYR A 60 -12.75 12.90 11.25
C TYR A 60 -11.53 12.93 10.32
N LEU A 61 -11.63 12.33 9.13
CA LEU A 61 -10.52 12.27 8.18
C LEU A 61 -10.08 13.68 7.76
N SER A 62 -11.05 14.54 7.37
CA SER A 62 -10.75 15.87 6.84
C SER A 62 -10.26 16.87 7.88
N LYS A 63 -10.82 16.83 9.10
CA LYS A 63 -10.59 17.87 10.12
C LYS A 63 -9.56 17.46 11.17
N ALA A 64 -9.37 16.16 11.42
CA ALA A 64 -8.49 15.67 12.47
C ALA A 64 -7.32 14.87 11.92
N LEU A 65 -7.57 13.71 11.27
CA LEU A 65 -6.52 12.78 10.92
C LEU A 65 -5.55 13.34 9.87
N ILE A 66 -6.03 13.82 8.73
CA ILE A 66 -5.17 14.31 7.64
C ILE A 66 -4.32 15.50 8.09
N PRO A 67 -4.86 16.55 8.76
CA PRO A 67 -4.02 17.64 9.27
C PRO A 67 -2.92 17.15 10.23
N SER A 68 -3.24 16.21 11.09
CA SER A 68 -2.27 15.64 12.03
C SER A 68 -1.20 14.80 11.35
N LEU A 69 -1.58 13.99 10.35
CA LEU A 69 -0.65 13.21 9.52
C LEU A 69 0.31 14.12 8.73
N ASN A 70 -0.20 15.20 8.14
CA ASN A 70 0.61 16.18 7.38
C ASN A 70 1.65 16.86 8.27
N ARG A 71 1.28 17.25 9.52
CA ARG A 71 2.25 17.78 10.48
C ARG A 71 3.38 16.80 10.82
N ARG A 72 3.18 15.51 10.54
CA ARG A 72 4.16 14.43 10.77
C ARG A 72 4.84 13.95 9.49
N GLY A 73 4.65 14.69 8.37
CA GLY A 73 5.27 14.38 7.09
C GLY A 73 4.64 13.18 6.36
N CYS A 74 3.43 12.77 6.74
CA CYS A 74 2.65 11.76 6.01
C CYS A 74 1.74 12.46 5.01
N GLU A 75 2.26 12.72 3.80
CA GLU A 75 1.55 13.39 2.71
C GLU A 75 2.11 12.97 1.33
N PRO A 76 1.28 12.97 0.27
CA PRO A 76 -0.16 13.27 0.26
C PRO A 76 -0.99 12.09 0.76
N VAL A 77 -2.03 12.34 1.55
CA VAL A 77 -3.01 11.34 2.00
C VAL A 77 -4.14 11.24 0.98
N GLY A 78 -4.35 10.04 0.44
CA GLY A 78 -5.46 9.75 -0.47
C GLY A 78 -6.69 9.27 0.29
N VAL A 79 -7.87 9.80 -0.04
CA VAL A 79 -9.16 9.30 0.46
C VAL A 79 -10.08 9.06 -0.72
N PHE A 80 -10.65 7.86 -0.78
CA PHE A 80 -11.42 7.42 -1.93
C PHE A 80 -12.72 6.73 -1.51
N ALA A 81 -13.75 6.93 -2.34
CA ALA A 81 -14.99 6.16 -2.31
C ALA A 81 -15.07 5.25 -3.53
N GLN A 82 -15.87 4.20 -3.42
CA GLN A 82 -16.22 3.38 -4.58
C GLN A 82 -16.92 4.24 -5.64
N GLN A 83 -16.49 4.14 -6.89
CA GLN A 83 -17.20 4.70 -8.02
C GLN A 83 -18.45 3.85 -8.30
N GLU A 84 -19.61 4.45 -8.27
CA GLU A 84 -20.83 3.80 -8.76
C GLU A 84 -20.73 3.61 -10.28
N ARG A 85 -20.95 2.38 -10.74
CA ARG A 85 -20.94 2.02 -12.16
C ARG A 85 -22.21 1.25 -12.49
N PRO A 86 -22.85 1.54 -13.62
CA PRO A 86 -24.02 0.79 -14.07
C PRO A 86 -23.62 -0.63 -14.49
N GLY A 87 -24.49 -1.59 -14.21
CA GLY A 87 -24.33 -2.98 -14.61
C GLY A 87 -23.76 -3.89 -13.51
N ALA A 88 -23.59 -5.17 -13.87
CA ALA A 88 -22.95 -6.13 -12.96
C ALA A 88 -21.44 -5.91 -12.89
N PRO A 89 -20.83 -6.12 -11.71
CA PRO A 89 -19.36 -6.05 -11.59
C PRO A 89 -18.66 -6.99 -12.55
N ALA A 90 -17.55 -6.55 -13.13
CA ALA A 90 -16.69 -7.39 -13.96
C ALA A 90 -16.00 -8.49 -13.13
N PRO A 91 -15.53 -9.58 -13.75
CA PRO A 91 -14.77 -10.61 -13.04
C PRO A 91 -13.58 -10.03 -12.26
N GLY A 92 -13.53 -10.28 -10.95
CA GLY A 92 -12.52 -9.72 -10.06
C GLY A 92 -12.79 -8.28 -9.59
N GLU A 93 -13.83 -7.62 -10.05
CA GLU A 93 -14.22 -6.30 -9.55
C GLU A 93 -14.85 -6.43 -8.16
N VAL A 94 -14.27 -5.72 -7.19
CA VAL A 94 -14.82 -5.59 -5.84
C VAL A 94 -15.69 -4.36 -5.81
N ASN A 95 -16.93 -4.52 -5.39
CA ASN A 95 -17.90 -3.44 -5.26
C ASN A 95 -18.40 -3.37 -3.81
N ASP A 96 -17.90 -2.38 -3.05
CA ASP A 96 -18.38 -2.04 -1.70
C ASP A 96 -18.63 -0.53 -1.62
N PRO A 97 -19.84 -0.05 -2.01
CA PRO A 97 -20.16 1.36 -2.07
C PRO A 97 -20.15 2.05 -0.69
N ARG A 98 -20.16 1.26 0.38
CA ARG A 98 -20.11 1.77 1.76
C ARG A 98 -18.73 1.74 2.37
N SER A 99 -17.69 1.47 1.58
CA SER A 99 -16.32 1.57 2.07
C SER A 99 -15.70 2.96 1.79
N VAL A 100 -14.77 3.34 2.68
CA VAL A 100 -13.87 4.48 2.50
C VAL A 100 -12.45 3.96 2.53
N LEU A 101 -11.71 4.14 1.45
CA LEU A 101 -10.32 3.77 1.35
C LEU A 101 -9.42 4.97 1.64
N VAL A 102 -8.39 4.77 2.47
CA VAL A 102 -7.41 5.80 2.83
C VAL A 102 -6.01 5.28 2.54
N LEU A 103 -5.24 6.01 1.74
CA LEU A 103 -3.83 5.74 1.46
C LEU A 103 -2.99 6.73 2.27
N ILE A 104 -2.14 6.21 3.16
CA ILE A 104 -1.26 7.01 4.01
C ILE A 104 0.20 6.63 3.71
N PRO A 105 1.02 7.53 3.16
CA PRO A 105 2.44 7.29 2.95
C PRO A 105 3.25 7.55 4.21
N TYR A 106 4.26 6.71 4.46
CA TYR A 106 5.26 6.85 5.52
C TYR A 106 6.65 6.83 4.90
N SER A 107 7.51 7.74 5.31
CA SER A 107 8.89 7.85 4.78
C SER A 107 9.79 6.65 5.16
N ALA A 108 9.45 5.92 6.22
CA ALA A 108 10.14 4.73 6.70
C ALA A 108 9.21 3.81 7.47
N LEU A 109 9.56 2.53 7.61
CA LEU A 109 8.77 1.57 8.41
C LEU A 109 8.64 2.02 9.87
N SER A 110 9.69 2.57 10.45
CA SER A 110 9.69 3.08 11.83
C SER A 110 8.78 4.30 12.03
N ALA A 111 8.45 5.04 10.97
CA ALA A 111 7.52 6.16 11.06
C ALA A 111 6.09 5.71 11.37
N PHE A 112 5.67 4.52 10.91
CA PHE A 112 4.32 4.01 11.13
C PHE A 112 3.93 3.98 12.62
N PRO A 113 4.62 3.25 13.54
CA PRO A 113 4.27 3.25 14.95
C PRO A 113 4.50 4.61 15.63
N SER A 114 5.51 5.38 15.20
CA SER A 114 5.80 6.68 15.78
C SER A 114 4.71 7.71 15.50
N VAL A 115 4.16 7.69 14.29
CA VAL A 115 3.03 8.55 13.89
C VAL A 115 1.79 8.20 14.73
N LEU A 116 1.47 6.92 14.86
CA LEU A 116 0.31 6.47 15.64
C LEU A 116 0.42 6.92 17.11
N ALA A 117 1.58 6.69 17.76
CA ALA A 117 1.82 7.15 19.12
C ALA A 117 1.74 8.69 19.25
N GLY A 118 2.14 9.42 18.20
CA GLY A 118 2.06 10.87 18.18
C GLY A 118 0.63 11.43 18.10
N LEU A 119 -0.32 10.66 17.56
CA LEU A 119 -1.73 11.06 17.51
C LEU A 119 -2.34 11.15 18.92
N ASP A 120 -1.99 10.23 19.80
CA ASP A 120 -2.52 10.20 21.19
C ASP A 120 -2.12 11.42 22.01
N ALA A 121 -1.03 12.09 21.66
CA ALA A 121 -0.53 13.31 22.30
C ALA A 121 -0.88 14.61 21.56
N ASP A 122 -1.59 14.53 20.43
CA ASP A 122 -1.92 15.68 19.58
C ASP A 122 -3.25 16.31 20.02
N ALA A 123 -3.17 17.40 20.79
CA ALA A 123 -4.35 18.08 21.33
C ALA A 123 -5.32 18.58 20.24
N GLU A 124 -4.80 19.06 19.09
CA GLU A 124 -5.63 19.51 17.97
C GLU A 124 -6.37 18.33 17.32
N TYR A 125 -5.66 17.21 17.12
CA TYR A 125 -6.25 15.99 16.60
C TYR A 125 -7.35 15.46 17.53
N LEU A 126 -7.07 15.38 18.83
CA LEU A 126 -8.03 14.90 19.82
C LEU A 126 -9.28 15.80 19.90
N ALA A 127 -9.11 17.11 19.86
CA ALA A 127 -10.22 18.07 19.88
C ALA A 127 -11.05 18.02 18.59
N ALA A 128 -10.40 18.06 17.42
CA ALA A 128 -11.08 18.04 16.13
C ALA A 128 -11.73 16.69 15.81
N GLY A 129 -11.17 15.60 16.33
CA GLY A 129 -11.65 14.24 16.13
C GLY A 129 -12.61 13.74 17.22
N ALA A 130 -12.95 14.53 18.22
CA ALA A 130 -13.64 14.08 19.44
C ALA A 130 -14.94 13.32 19.15
N GLU A 131 -15.77 13.79 18.24
CA GLU A 131 -17.05 13.15 17.89
C GLU A 131 -16.86 11.71 17.36
N TYR A 132 -15.83 11.50 16.53
CA TYR A 132 -15.46 10.18 16.02
C TYR A 132 -14.76 9.34 17.09
N LEU A 133 -13.73 9.89 17.75
CA LEU A 133 -12.89 9.17 18.71
C LEU A 133 -13.65 8.72 19.97
N GLN A 134 -14.69 9.47 20.36
CA GLN A 134 -15.51 9.20 21.54
C GLN A 134 -16.90 8.66 21.17
N SER A 135 -17.09 8.18 19.94
CA SER A 135 -18.38 7.63 19.51
C SER A 135 -18.80 6.46 20.42
N PRO A 136 -20.04 6.48 20.95
CA PRO A 136 -20.50 5.45 21.87
C PRO A 136 -20.76 4.13 21.15
N LEU A 137 -20.67 3.01 21.89
CA LEU A 137 -20.95 1.66 21.36
C LEU A 137 -22.33 1.56 20.70
N THR A 138 -23.32 2.31 21.18
CA THR A 138 -24.68 2.35 20.61
C THR A 138 -24.79 3.08 19.27
N ARG A 139 -23.78 3.87 18.91
CA ARG A 139 -23.66 4.60 17.65
C ARG A 139 -22.20 4.64 17.22
N PRO A 140 -21.63 3.52 16.78
CA PRO A 140 -20.23 3.46 16.37
C PRO A 140 -19.99 4.29 15.10
N ALA A 141 -18.77 4.78 14.95
CA ALA A 141 -18.39 5.58 13.79
C ALA A 141 -18.19 4.72 12.51
N PHE A 142 -17.98 3.44 12.68
CA PHE A 142 -17.76 2.46 11.59
C PHE A 142 -18.08 1.04 12.09
N GLN A 143 -18.20 0.09 11.18
CA GLN A 143 -18.34 -1.33 11.54
C GLN A 143 -17.01 -1.99 11.85
N ARG A 144 -16.03 -1.78 10.96
CA ARG A 144 -14.71 -2.40 10.98
C ARG A 144 -13.73 -1.52 10.20
N ILE A 145 -12.46 -1.61 10.57
CA ILE A 145 -11.34 -1.11 9.80
C ILE A 145 -10.47 -2.30 9.43
N ASP A 146 -10.21 -2.47 8.14
CA ASP A 146 -9.16 -3.34 7.64
C ASP A 146 -7.95 -2.49 7.25
N SER A 147 -6.73 -2.98 7.46
CA SER A 147 -5.52 -2.26 7.14
C SER A 147 -4.47 -3.20 6.55
N TRP A 148 -3.76 -2.70 5.52
CA TRP A 148 -2.63 -3.36 4.87
C TRP A 148 -1.42 -2.47 4.93
N LEU A 149 -0.28 -3.03 5.30
CA LEU A 149 1.01 -2.37 5.24
C LEU A 149 1.77 -2.86 4.01
N LEU A 150 2.18 -1.93 3.17
CA LEU A 150 2.84 -2.18 1.90
C LEU A 150 4.21 -1.49 1.88
N GLN A 151 5.17 -2.04 1.12
CA GLN A 151 6.43 -1.37 0.82
C GLN A 151 6.45 -0.94 -0.65
N ALA A 152 6.80 0.32 -0.90
CA ALA A 152 6.95 0.85 -2.26
C ALA A 152 7.87 0.01 -3.13
N PHE A 153 7.58 -0.10 -4.43
CA PHE A 153 8.47 -0.74 -5.39
C PHE A 153 9.73 0.09 -5.63
N ALA A 154 10.84 -0.57 -5.98
CA ALA A 154 12.09 0.12 -6.29
C ALA A 154 11.96 1.02 -7.54
N GLY A 155 11.16 0.63 -8.52
CA GLY A 155 10.91 1.40 -9.75
C GLY A 155 9.97 2.61 -9.56
N MET A 156 9.30 2.69 -8.41
CA MET A 156 8.47 3.83 -7.99
C MET A 156 8.50 3.91 -6.46
N PRO A 157 9.58 4.49 -5.89
CA PRO A 157 9.85 4.42 -4.46
C PRO A 157 8.98 5.34 -3.60
N LYS A 158 8.20 6.23 -4.22
CA LYS A 158 7.32 7.20 -3.56
C LYS A 158 6.01 7.35 -4.32
N VAL A 159 5.02 7.92 -3.63
CA VAL A 159 3.78 8.39 -4.28
C VAL A 159 4.13 9.44 -5.34
N GLU A 160 3.57 9.28 -6.53
CA GLU A 160 3.67 10.25 -7.61
C GLU A 160 2.27 10.69 -8.04
N LEU A 161 2.11 11.98 -8.32
CA LEU A 161 0.83 12.52 -8.79
C LEU A 161 0.96 12.98 -10.23
N PRO A 162 0.17 12.43 -11.17
CA PRO A 162 0.03 12.99 -12.52
C PRO A 162 -0.42 14.46 -12.48
N PRO A 163 -0.11 15.26 -13.52
CA PRO A 163 -0.45 16.68 -13.54
C PRO A 163 -1.93 16.99 -13.28
N TYR A 164 -2.84 16.20 -13.84
CA TYR A 164 -4.28 16.38 -13.63
C TYR A 164 -4.71 16.06 -12.18
N CYS A 165 -4.05 15.13 -11.49
CA CYS A 165 -4.28 14.87 -10.08
C CYS A 165 -3.82 16.06 -9.23
N ARG A 166 -2.62 16.59 -9.48
CA ARG A 166 -2.12 17.81 -8.80
C ARG A 166 -3.02 19.01 -9.01
N ALA A 167 -3.55 19.16 -10.21
CA ALA A 167 -4.48 20.23 -10.57
C ALA A 167 -5.91 19.98 -10.10
N ARG A 168 -6.18 18.85 -9.42
CA ARG A 168 -7.51 18.44 -8.93
C ARG A 168 -8.61 18.46 -10.01
N LYS A 169 -8.24 18.19 -11.26
CA LYS A 169 -9.20 18.03 -12.36
C LYS A 169 -10.05 16.78 -12.15
N PRO A 170 -11.18 16.63 -12.88
CA PRO A 170 -11.93 15.38 -12.89
C PRO A 170 -11.00 14.20 -13.14
N ARG A 171 -11.12 13.17 -12.32
CA ARG A 171 -10.26 11.97 -12.36
C ARG A 171 -10.92 10.80 -11.69
N LEU A 172 -10.56 9.63 -12.13
CA LEU A 172 -10.91 8.36 -11.49
C LEU A 172 -9.64 7.57 -11.17
N PHE A 173 -9.80 6.57 -10.32
CA PHE A 173 -8.72 5.69 -9.94
C PHE A 173 -9.12 4.23 -10.09
N GLU A 174 -8.16 3.37 -10.38
CA GLU A 174 -8.30 1.93 -10.32
C GLU A 174 -7.29 1.36 -9.33
N LEU A 175 -7.78 0.83 -8.20
CA LEU A 175 -6.97 0.07 -7.25
C LEU A 175 -6.96 -1.39 -7.69
N ARG A 176 -5.77 -1.97 -7.84
CA ARG A 176 -5.60 -3.36 -8.25
C ARG A 176 -4.75 -4.10 -7.25
N THR A 177 -5.18 -5.30 -6.88
CA THR A 177 -4.41 -6.22 -6.03
C THR A 177 -4.20 -7.53 -6.77
N TYR A 178 -2.94 -7.99 -6.81
CA TYR A 178 -2.53 -9.25 -7.39
C TYR A 178 -2.04 -10.17 -6.29
N GLU A 179 -2.69 -11.32 -6.14
CA GLU A 179 -2.31 -12.38 -5.24
C GLU A 179 -1.43 -13.39 -5.99
N SER A 180 -0.46 -13.96 -5.32
CA SER A 180 0.40 -15.02 -5.84
C SER A 180 0.29 -16.26 -4.96
N HIS A 181 0.52 -17.44 -5.53
CA HIS A 181 0.44 -18.71 -4.80
C HIS A 181 1.73 -19.07 -4.03
N SER A 182 2.76 -18.21 -4.11
CA SER A 182 3.98 -18.31 -3.30
C SER A 182 4.74 -16.98 -3.26
N GLU A 183 5.57 -16.81 -2.23
CA GLU A 183 6.43 -15.63 -2.07
C GLU A 183 7.44 -15.49 -3.21
N ALA A 184 7.93 -16.60 -3.75
CA ALA A 184 8.85 -16.61 -4.89
C ALA A 184 8.16 -16.04 -6.14
N LYS A 185 6.92 -16.43 -6.41
CA LYS A 185 6.13 -15.94 -7.53
C LYS A 185 5.73 -14.48 -7.35
N ALA A 186 5.37 -14.07 -6.14
CA ALA A 186 5.11 -12.66 -5.82
C ALA A 186 6.36 -11.79 -6.08
N ARG A 187 7.54 -12.22 -5.62
CA ARG A 187 8.80 -11.51 -5.90
C ARG A 187 9.08 -11.40 -7.41
N LYS A 188 8.80 -12.46 -8.18
CA LYS A 188 8.96 -12.44 -9.64
C LYS A 188 7.99 -11.47 -10.31
N LYS A 189 6.76 -11.36 -9.82
CA LYS A 189 5.82 -10.35 -10.35
C LYS A 189 6.27 -8.92 -10.02
N VAL A 190 6.76 -8.67 -8.80
CA VAL A 190 7.35 -7.37 -8.43
C VAL A 190 8.59 -7.05 -9.29
N GLU A 191 9.43 -8.04 -9.58
CA GLU A 191 10.57 -7.88 -10.51
C GLU A 191 10.12 -7.47 -11.91
N MET A 192 9.08 -8.11 -12.44
CA MET A 192 8.49 -7.78 -13.76
C MET A 192 8.05 -6.31 -13.83
N PHE A 193 7.35 -5.82 -12.80
CA PHE A 193 6.97 -4.42 -12.69
C PHE A 193 8.19 -3.49 -12.70
N ASN A 194 9.19 -3.77 -11.86
CA ASN A 194 10.40 -2.95 -11.74
C ASN A 194 11.26 -2.95 -13.00
N ARG A 195 11.22 -4.01 -13.82
CA ARG A 195 12.04 -4.14 -15.03
C ARG A 195 11.44 -3.50 -16.27
N GLY A 196 10.16 -3.14 -16.24
CA GLY A 196 9.57 -2.49 -17.43
C GLY A 196 8.08 -2.22 -17.38
N GLU A 197 7.29 -2.98 -16.61
CA GLU A 197 5.83 -2.82 -16.61
C GLU A 197 5.41 -1.43 -16.11
N ILE A 198 6.08 -0.89 -15.07
CA ILE A 198 5.84 0.48 -14.56
C ILE A 198 6.10 1.52 -15.66
N GLN A 199 7.23 1.41 -16.34
CA GLN A 199 7.58 2.35 -17.40
C GLN A 199 6.59 2.28 -18.56
N LEU A 200 6.22 1.07 -18.97
CA LEU A 200 5.23 0.87 -20.01
C LEU A 200 3.86 1.47 -19.65
N MET A 201 3.41 1.31 -18.41
CA MET A 201 2.17 1.92 -17.94
C MET A 201 2.20 3.44 -18.04
N ARG A 202 3.33 4.07 -17.70
CA ARG A 202 3.51 5.53 -17.86
C ARG A 202 3.46 5.94 -19.34
N GLU A 203 4.13 5.22 -20.21
CA GLU A 203 4.21 5.51 -21.65
C GLU A 203 2.85 5.48 -22.33
N VAL A 204 1.97 4.58 -21.93
CA VAL A 204 0.62 4.47 -22.49
C VAL A 204 -0.42 5.35 -21.78
N GLY A 205 -0.01 6.14 -20.78
CA GLY A 205 -0.87 7.10 -20.09
C GLY A 205 -1.63 6.52 -18.88
N LEU A 206 -1.40 5.27 -18.51
CA LEU A 206 -1.90 4.74 -17.21
C LEU A 206 -1.15 5.46 -16.10
N GLY A 207 -1.78 6.47 -15.48
CA GLY A 207 -1.16 7.36 -14.51
C GLY A 207 -0.96 6.71 -13.14
N PRO A 208 0.21 6.10 -12.85
CA PRO A 208 0.44 5.44 -11.57
C PRO A 208 0.55 6.45 -10.43
N ILE A 209 -0.04 6.09 -9.28
CA ILE A 209 0.04 6.82 -8.03
C ILE A 209 1.01 6.15 -7.07
N PHE A 210 0.91 4.83 -6.91
CA PHE A 210 1.86 4.02 -6.15
C PHE A 210 1.84 2.56 -6.59
N TYR A 211 2.91 1.84 -6.29
CA TYR A 211 2.99 0.38 -6.29
C TYR A 211 3.55 -0.09 -4.96
N GLY A 212 2.91 -1.06 -4.33
CA GLY A 212 3.32 -1.58 -3.03
C GLY A 212 3.29 -3.10 -2.97
N GLN A 213 4.34 -3.69 -2.40
CA GLN A 213 4.38 -5.11 -2.03
C GLN A 213 3.76 -5.27 -0.65
N GLY A 214 2.80 -6.19 -0.50
CA GLY A 214 2.19 -6.51 0.78
C GLY A 214 3.21 -7.07 1.78
N LEU A 215 3.27 -6.45 2.97
CA LEU A 215 4.08 -6.91 4.10
C LEU A 215 3.21 -7.52 5.19
N ILE A 216 2.08 -6.86 5.49
CA ILE A 216 1.11 -7.26 6.52
C ILE A 216 -0.29 -6.98 5.97
N GLY A 217 -1.24 -7.84 6.30
CA GLY A 217 -2.63 -7.74 5.89
C GLY A 217 -3.17 -9.08 5.39
N GLY A 218 -4.36 -9.06 4.80
CA GLY A 218 -4.96 -10.23 4.15
C GLY A 218 -4.40 -10.49 2.75
N ASN A 219 -4.69 -11.70 2.23
CA ASN A 219 -4.40 -12.10 0.85
C ASN A 219 -2.91 -12.09 0.47
N LEU A 220 -2.01 -12.37 1.42
CA LEU A 220 -0.59 -12.50 1.16
C LEU A 220 -0.23 -13.89 0.57
N PRO A 221 0.84 -13.97 -0.24
CA PRO A 221 1.67 -12.86 -0.72
C PRO A 221 0.99 -12.10 -1.87
N SER A 222 1.04 -10.78 -1.80
CA SER A 222 0.35 -9.91 -2.75
C SER A 222 1.11 -8.62 -3.05
N LEU A 223 0.70 -7.95 -4.11
CA LEU A 223 1.04 -6.57 -4.42
C LEU A 223 -0.22 -5.78 -4.71
N THR A 224 -0.20 -4.49 -4.39
CA THR A 224 -1.31 -3.56 -4.66
C THR A 224 -0.78 -2.29 -5.31
N TYR A 225 -1.51 -1.74 -6.25
CA TYR A 225 -1.16 -0.49 -6.90
C TYR A 225 -2.40 0.32 -7.28
N LEU A 226 -2.21 1.62 -7.41
CA LEU A 226 -3.26 2.57 -7.77
C LEU A 226 -2.87 3.29 -9.06
N LEU A 227 -3.74 3.20 -10.05
CA LEU A 227 -3.66 3.94 -11.30
C LEU A 227 -4.69 5.05 -11.30
N SER A 228 -4.46 6.08 -12.09
CA SER A 228 -5.41 7.17 -12.31
C SER A 228 -5.61 7.47 -13.79
N ALA A 229 -6.75 8.05 -14.13
CA ALA A 229 -7.05 8.56 -15.46
C ALA A 229 -7.98 9.78 -15.36
N GLU A 230 -8.02 10.60 -16.41
CA GLU A 230 -8.86 11.80 -16.45
C GLU A 230 -10.35 11.46 -16.64
N SER A 231 -10.65 10.29 -17.24
CA SER A 231 -12.01 9.78 -17.44
C SER A 231 -12.00 8.25 -17.61
N THR A 232 -13.18 7.65 -17.56
CA THR A 232 -13.39 6.21 -17.84
C THR A 232 -12.92 5.86 -19.27
N ASP A 233 -13.26 6.68 -20.25
CA ASP A 233 -12.89 6.45 -21.65
C ASP A 233 -11.37 6.51 -21.84
N ALA A 234 -10.69 7.49 -21.23
CA ALA A 234 -9.24 7.59 -21.24
C ALA A 234 -8.60 6.35 -20.61
N HIS A 235 -9.12 5.92 -19.45
CA HIS A 235 -8.64 4.73 -18.75
C HIS A 235 -8.74 3.47 -19.63
N GLU A 236 -9.88 3.26 -20.29
CA GLU A 236 -10.07 2.13 -21.19
C GLU A 236 -9.16 2.19 -22.43
N GLN A 237 -8.95 3.39 -22.97
CA GLN A 237 -8.02 3.61 -24.10
C GLN A 237 -6.58 3.26 -23.69
N HIS A 238 -6.14 3.72 -22.52
CA HIS A 238 -4.79 3.44 -22.00
C HIS A 238 -4.59 1.93 -21.76
N TRP A 239 -5.59 1.24 -21.21
CA TRP A 239 -5.52 -0.22 -21.06
C TRP A 239 -5.50 -0.96 -22.40
N ARG A 240 -6.24 -0.48 -23.42
CA ARG A 240 -6.15 -1.05 -24.77
C ARG A 240 -4.76 -0.87 -25.35
N ALA A 241 -4.18 0.33 -25.23
CA ALA A 241 -2.82 0.62 -25.69
C ALA A 241 -1.78 -0.25 -24.95
N PHE A 242 -1.90 -0.41 -23.64
CA PHE A 242 -1.04 -1.28 -22.83
C PHE A 242 -1.07 -2.74 -23.35
N ARG A 243 -2.27 -3.31 -23.50
CA ARG A 243 -2.42 -4.70 -23.94
C ARG A 243 -1.93 -4.95 -25.38
N ALA A 244 -1.99 -3.95 -26.24
CA ALA A 244 -1.53 -4.03 -27.62
C ALA A 244 -0.04 -3.71 -27.77
N HIS A 245 0.65 -3.26 -26.70
CA HIS A 245 2.03 -2.80 -26.82
C HIS A 245 3.02 -3.96 -26.97
N PRO A 246 3.95 -3.93 -27.94
CA PRO A 246 4.91 -5.02 -28.17
C PRO A 246 5.80 -5.37 -26.98
N ALA A 247 6.11 -4.39 -26.13
CA ALA A 247 6.88 -4.63 -24.89
C ALA A 247 6.08 -5.47 -23.88
N TRP A 248 4.78 -5.25 -23.77
CA TRP A 248 3.89 -6.08 -22.95
C TRP A 248 3.83 -7.50 -23.49
N GLU A 249 3.67 -7.66 -24.79
CA GLU A 249 3.61 -8.98 -25.44
C GLU A 249 4.88 -9.80 -25.17
N ARG A 250 6.06 -9.19 -25.27
CA ARG A 250 7.31 -9.86 -24.92
C ARG A 250 7.40 -10.21 -23.44
N MET A 251 7.01 -9.26 -22.56
CA MET A 251 7.13 -9.44 -21.12
C MET A 251 6.18 -10.50 -20.57
N LYS A 252 4.93 -10.52 -21.02
CA LYS A 252 3.93 -11.50 -20.53
C LYS A 252 4.23 -12.93 -21.00
N ASN A 253 4.94 -13.08 -22.13
CA ASN A 253 5.32 -14.39 -22.70
C ASN A 253 6.73 -14.85 -22.25
N ASP A 254 7.44 -14.07 -21.43
CA ASP A 254 8.71 -14.46 -20.88
C ASP A 254 8.50 -15.58 -19.83
N PRO A 255 9.08 -16.79 -20.02
CA PRO A 255 8.87 -17.93 -19.12
C PRO A 255 9.24 -17.66 -17.66
N GLN A 256 10.17 -16.73 -17.40
CA GLN A 256 10.54 -16.38 -16.04
C GLN A 256 9.40 -15.75 -15.22
N TYR A 257 8.41 -15.16 -15.89
CA TYR A 257 7.24 -14.52 -15.29
C TYR A 257 5.96 -15.36 -15.36
N ALA A 258 6.06 -16.60 -15.87
CA ALA A 258 4.92 -17.50 -15.94
C ALA A 258 4.38 -17.81 -14.53
N ASP A 259 3.06 -17.93 -14.42
CA ASP A 259 2.34 -18.30 -13.20
C ASP A 259 2.65 -17.42 -11.96
N THR A 260 2.93 -16.14 -12.18
CA THR A 260 3.26 -15.22 -11.08
C THR A 260 2.05 -14.65 -10.37
N VAL A 261 0.85 -14.77 -10.93
CA VAL A 261 -0.40 -14.24 -10.38
C VAL A 261 -1.44 -15.34 -10.35
N SER A 262 -2.04 -15.59 -9.19
CA SER A 262 -3.12 -16.58 -8.99
C SER A 262 -4.50 -15.93 -9.00
N LYS A 263 -4.61 -14.66 -8.57
CA LYS A 263 -5.88 -13.93 -8.54
C LYS A 263 -5.63 -12.44 -8.73
N ILE A 264 -6.54 -11.78 -9.43
CA ILE A 264 -6.58 -10.32 -9.58
C ILE A 264 -7.91 -9.83 -9.04
N SER A 265 -7.86 -8.83 -8.17
CA SER A 265 -9.01 -8.02 -7.81
C SER A 265 -8.76 -6.56 -8.14
N HIS A 266 -9.83 -5.82 -8.46
CA HIS A 266 -9.73 -4.40 -8.77
C HIS A 266 -10.98 -3.66 -8.32
N ARG A 267 -10.85 -2.33 -8.12
CA ARG A 267 -11.93 -1.42 -7.75
C ARG A 267 -11.78 -0.11 -8.49
N PHE A 268 -12.89 0.46 -8.92
CA PHE A 268 -12.93 1.83 -9.44
C PHE A 268 -13.31 2.79 -8.31
N LEU A 269 -12.56 3.88 -8.20
CA LEU A 269 -12.63 4.78 -7.08
C LEU A 269 -12.73 6.22 -7.57
N VAL A 270 -13.40 7.06 -6.78
CA VAL A 270 -13.41 8.51 -6.92
C VAL A 270 -12.82 9.14 -5.67
N PRO A 271 -12.07 10.25 -5.79
CA PRO A 271 -11.48 10.88 -4.62
C PRO A 271 -12.55 11.63 -3.82
N ALA A 272 -12.46 11.59 -2.50
CA ALA A 272 -13.22 12.48 -1.64
C ALA A 272 -12.82 13.95 -1.93
N PRO A 273 -13.72 14.95 -1.71
CA PRO A 273 -13.42 16.36 -2.00
C PRO A 273 -12.18 16.88 -1.25
N TYR A 274 -11.87 16.31 -0.11
CA TYR A 274 -10.72 16.66 0.73
C TYR A 274 -9.50 15.74 0.53
N SER A 275 -9.58 14.75 -0.37
CA SER A 275 -8.44 13.90 -0.74
C SER A 275 -7.28 14.75 -1.28
N GLN A 276 -6.05 14.43 -0.90
CA GLN A 276 -4.85 15.11 -1.38
C GLN A 276 -4.30 14.49 -2.69
N ILE A 277 -4.89 13.37 -3.12
CA ILE A 277 -4.53 12.65 -4.34
C ILE A 277 -5.62 12.78 -5.39
#